data_e7ef302af4867a31efbf6b34fa598f4a
#
_entry.id   e7ef302af4867a31efbf6b34fa598f4a
#
_cell.length_a   1.000
_cell.length_b   1.000
_cell.length_c   1.000
_cell.angle_alpha   90.00
_cell.angle_beta   90.00
_cell.angle_gamma   90.00
#
_symmetry.space_group_name_H-M   'P 1'
#
loop_
_entity.id
_entity.type
_entity.pdbx_description
1 polymer ?
#
loop_
_entity_poly.entity_id
_entity_poly.type
_entity_poly.pdbx_seq_one_letter_code
_entity_poly.pdbx_strand_id
1 'polypeptide(L)'
;MKLFSNRKNKNSEIENREMQSCKAPKPHTDIIHARSIFSGFLYSTKDSEQVVSWLDTYSDGFALFRTKNGRWLRCKKHINAYRRYNLDYEEYVYDKDVIYSNIIPVNEDYAKRTVGEYDVQKYLEMWGDEVEEA
;
A
#
# COMPACT_ATOMS: atom_id res chain seq x y z
N MET A 1 -5.23 -38.55 12.64
CA MET A 1 -5.09 -37.73 12.99
C MET A 1 -5.44 -36.80 12.73
N LYS A 2 -5.14 -36.72 11.98
CA LYS A 2 -5.11 -36.02 11.86
C LYS A 2 -5.51 -35.42 11.29
N LEU A 3 -5.47 -36.51 11.35
CA LEU A 3 -5.40 -35.85 11.20
C LEU A 3 -5.75 -35.33 10.90
N PHE A 4 -5.53 -35.98 10.84
CA PHE A 4 -5.45 -35.29 10.79
C PHE A 4 -5.53 -34.63 10.72
N SER A 5 -5.40 -35.79 11.03
CA SER A 5 -5.10 -35.09 11.47
C SER A 5 -5.03 -34.39 11.19
N ASN A 6 -5.09 -34.92 10.86
CA ASN A 6 -4.72 -34.13 11.02
C ASN A 6 -4.94 -33.58 10.35
N ARG A 7 -4.70 -33.84 9.99
CA ARG A 7 -4.53 -33.35 9.76
C ARG A 7 -4.94 -32.50 9.55
N LYS A 8 -4.73 -33.38 9.53
CA LYS A 8 -4.80 -32.67 9.76
C LYS A 8 -4.87 -32.00 9.43
N ASN A 9 -5.02 -32.94 9.32
CA ASN A 9 -4.90 -32.25 9.42
C ASN A 9 -4.96 -31.93 8.73
N LYS A 10 -4.70 -32.63 8.21
CA LYS A 10 -4.49 -32.29 8.01
C LYS A 10 -5.08 -31.76 7.41
N ASN A 11 -5.46 -32.34 7.20
CA ASN A 11 -5.69 -31.70 7.02
C ASN A 11 -6.06 -30.88 6.87
N SER A 12 -6.16 -31.16 6.66
CA SER A 12 -6.23 -30.35 6.66
C SER A 12 -5.97 -29.64 6.23
N GLU A 13 -5.76 -29.95 6.17
CA GLU A 13 -5.33 -29.24 5.67
C GLU A 13 -5.27 -29.44 4.61
N ILE A 14 -5.35 -30.22 4.38
CA ILE A 14 -5.54 -30.21 3.36
C ILE A 14 -6.53 -30.05 2.88
N GLU A 15 -7.14 -29.99 3.04
CA GLU A 15 -7.74 -29.36 2.74
C GLU A 15 -7.75 -28.32 2.69
N ASN A 16 -7.68 -28.17 2.99
CA ASN A 16 -7.57 -27.11 2.80
C ASN A 16 -6.88 -26.79 2.17
N ARG A 17 -6.47 -27.55 1.90
CA ARG A 17 -5.94 -27.36 0.98
C ARG A 17 -6.44 -27.91 -0.19
N GLU A 18 -7.01 -28.76 -0.48
CA GLU A 18 -7.49 -29.13 -1.54
C GLU A 18 -8.63 -28.37 -1.92
N MET A 19 -9.37 -28.01 -1.09
CA MET A 19 -10.39 -27.19 -1.32
C MET A 19 -10.00 -25.88 -1.70
N GLN A 20 -8.92 -25.51 -1.27
CA GLN A 20 -8.42 -24.30 -1.62
C GLN A 20 -8.03 -24.15 -3.03
N SER A 21 -7.75 -25.26 -3.65
CA SER A 21 -7.38 -25.23 -5.05
C SER A 21 -8.53 -24.81 -5.94
N CYS A 22 -9.73 -24.75 -5.43
CA CYS A 22 -10.87 -24.34 -6.21
C CYS A 22 -11.14 -22.86 -6.15
N LYS A 23 -10.26 -22.09 -5.55
CA LYS A 23 -10.48 -20.66 -5.46
C LYS A 23 -10.28 -20.00 -6.80
N ALA A 24 -11.10 -19.00 -7.07
CA ALA A 24 -10.97 -18.20 -8.25
C ALA A 24 -9.64 -17.44 -8.23
N PRO A 25 -9.09 -17.08 -9.40
CA PRO A 25 -7.86 -16.32 -9.45
C PRO A 25 -8.06 -14.95 -8.81
N LYS A 26 -7.03 -14.46 -8.15
CA LYS A 26 -7.09 -13.18 -7.45
C LYS A 26 -6.26 -12.14 -8.15
N PRO A 27 -6.69 -10.87 -8.10
CA PRO A 27 -5.86 -9.79 -8.60
C PRO A 27 -4.52 -9.75 -7.88
N HIS A 28 -3.50 -9.37 -8.60
CA HIS A 28 -2.15 -9.23 -8.07
C HIS A 28 -1.74 -7.78 -8.12
N THR A 29 -1.09 -7.30 -7.06
CA THR A 29 -0.58 -5.94 -7.01
C THR A 29 0.91 -5.98 -6.76
N ASP A 30 1.67 -5.34 -7.65
CA ASP A 30 3.10 -5.13 -7.47
C ASP A 30 3.33 -3.69 -7.09
N ILE A 31 4.26 -3.45 -6.18
CA ILE A 31 4.63 -2.11 -5.78
C ILE A 31 6.06 -1.86 -6.21
N ILE A 32 6.26 -0.81 -7.00
CA ILE A 32 7.56 -0.38 -7.46
C ILE A 32 7.94 0.83 -6.65
N HIS A 33 8.93 0.65 -5.78
CA HIS A 33 9.35 1.67 -4.83
C HIS A 33 10.38 2.62 -5.44
N ALA A 34 10.50 3.79 -4.85
CA ALA A 34 11.47 4.80 -5.24
C ALA A 34 12.38 5.13 -4.07
N ARG A 35 13.56 5.64 -4.38
CA ARG A 35 14.46 6.17 -3.36
C ARG A 35 15.31 7.26 -3.96
N SER A 36 15.73 8.20 -3.12
CA SER A 36 16.56 9.34 -3.53
C SER A 36 17.36 9.85 -2.34
N ILE A 37 18.43 10.55 -2.63
CA ILE A 37 19.25 11.14 -1.58
C ILE A 37 19.14 12.66 -1.69
N PHE A 38 18.80 13.29 -0.55
CA PHE A 38 18.73 14.76 -0.45
C PHE A 38 19.50 15.19 0.78
N SER A 39 20.43 16.09 0.62
CA SER A 39 21.24 16.62 1.74
C SER A 39 21.87 15.51 2.58
N GLY A 40 22.34 14.45 1.92
CA GLY A 40 22.97 13.32 2.60
C GLY A 40 22.02 12.34 3.25
N PHE A 41 20.70 12.54 3.17
CA PHE A 41 19.73 11.60 3.73
C PHE A 41 19.09 10.77 2.63
N LEU A 42 18.99 9.46 2.88
CA LEU A 42 18.31 8.55 1.97
C LEU A 42 16.82 8.52 2.29
N TYR A 43 16.01 8.81 1.28
CA TYR A 43 14.54 8.71 1.38
C TYR A 43 14.11 7.52 0.53
N SER A 44 13.35 6.60 1.14
CA SER A 44 12.93 5.37 0.47
C SER A 44 11.47 5.08 0.80
N THR A 45 10.64 4.90 -0.23
CA THR A 45 9.24 4.55 0.00
C THR A 45 9.11 3.17 0.62
N LYS A 46 10.06 2.26 0.32
CA LYS A 46 10.01 0.91 0.85
C LYS A 46 10.24 0.89 2.36
N ASP A 47 11.14 1.74 2.85
CA ASP A 47 11.54 1.75 4.25
C ASP A 47 10.78 2.79 5.07
N SER A 48 9.77 3.42 4.50
CA SER A 48 8.99 4.45 5.15
C SER A 48 7.53 4.02 5.24
N GLU A 49 6.79 4.66 6.12
CA GLU A 49 5.37 4.38 6.31
C GLU A 49 4.54 5.31 5.45
N GLN A 50 3.65 4.76 4.63
CA GLN A 50 2.71 5.59 3.89
C GLN A 50 1.64 6.08 4.84
N VAL A 51 1.54 7.38 4.98
CA VAL A 51 0.57 7.99 5.89
C VAL A 51 -0.73 8.30 5.17
N VAL A 52 -0.65 8.87 3.97
CA VAL A 52 -1.82 9.17 3.18
C VAL A 52 -1.46 9.14 1.71
N SER A 53 -2.41 8.79 0.85
CA SER A 53 -2.24 8.91 -0.59
C SER A 53 -3.55 9.33 -1.22
N TRP A 54 -3.47 9.97 -2.37
CA TRP A 54 -4.66 10.44 -3.07
C TRP A 54 -4.40 10.40 -4.58
N LEU A 55 -5.49 10.33 -5.35
CA LEU A 55 -5.41 10.35 -6.80
C LEU A 55 -6.04 11.64 -7.32
N ASP A 56 -5.33 12.33 -8.19
CA ASP A 56 -5.86 13.50 -8.88
C ASP A 56 -6.64 13.08 -10.13
N THR A 57 -6.19 12.00 -10.76
CA THR A 57 -6.90 11.36 -11.87
C THR A 57 -7.08 9.90 -11.48
N TYR A 58 -7.67 9.10 -12.39
CA TYR A 58 -7.91 7.75 -12.13
C TYR A 58 -6.66 6.87 -12.02
N SER A 59 -5.53 7.34 -12.53
CA SER A 59 -4.29 6.57 -12.47
C SER A 59 -3.12 7.31 -11.85
N ASP A 60 -3.23 8.62 -11.60
CA ASP A 60 -2.11 9.43 -11.13
C ASP A 60 -2.47 10.24 -9.91
N GLY A 61 -1.55 10.29 -8.98
CA GLY A 61 -1.71 11.09 -7.79
C GLY A 61 -0.42 11.17 -7.01
N PHE A 62 -0.53 11.25 -5.70
CA PHE A 62 0.60 11.46 -4.82
C PHE A 62 0.48 10.60 -3.57
N ALA A 63 1.59 10.42 -2.88
CA ALA A 63 1.62 9.75 -1.59
C ALA A 63 2.56 10.50 -0.66
N LEU A 64 2.20 10.50 0.61
CA LEU A 64 2.99 11.13 1.67
C LEU A 64 3.47 10.02 2.59
N PHE A 65 4.78 9.99 2.80
CA PHE A 65 5.41 8.97 3.64
C PHE A 65 6.16 9.62 4.80
N ARG A 66 6.26 8.89 5.89
CA ARG A 66 7.07 9.28 7.02
C ARG A 66 8.19 8.27 7.19
N THR A 67 9.43 8.75 7.27
CA THR A 67 10.58 7.88 7.44
C THR A 67 10.69 7.41 8.89
N LYS A 68 11.51 6.40 9.13
CA LYS A 68 11.74 5.87 10.47
C LYS A 68 12.27 6.93 11.43
N ASN A 69 12.99 7.91 10.90
CA ASN A 69 13.56 8.98 11.71
C ASN A 69 12.65 10.20 11.82
N GLY A 70 11.41 10.08 11.38
CA GLY A 70 10.43 11.15 11.53
C GLY A 70 10.48 12.24 10.47
N ARG A 71 11.21 12.01 9.38
CA ARG A 71 11.22 12.94 8.25
C ARG A 71 10.07 12.62 7.33
N TRP A 72 9.72 13.58 6.50
CA TRP A 72 8.59 13.42 5.60
C TRP A 72 9.02 13.53 4.16
N LEU A 73 8.36 12.79 3.29
CA LEU A 73 8.56 12.87 1.85
C LEU A 73 7.24 12.78 1.13
N ARG A 74 7.16 13.45 0.00
CA ARG A 74 6.05 13.31 -0.94
C ARG A 74 6.60 12.70 -2.21
N CYS A 75 5.83 11.83 -2.84
CA CYS A 75 6.22 11.28 -4.14
C CYS A 75 5.01 11.18 -5.03
N LYS A 76 5.26 10.99 -6.33
CA LYS A 76 4.19 10.70 -7.28
C LYS A 76 3.79 9.25 -7.16
N LYS A 77 2.52 8.98 -7.42
CA LYS A 77 1.95 7.65 -7.43
C LYS A 77 1.24 7.45 -8.76
N HIS A 78 1.62 6.40 -9.48
CA HIS A 78 0.96 6.03 -10.73
C HIS A 78 0.45 4.61 -10.60
N ILE A 79 -0.78 4.38 -11.04
CA ILE A 79 -1.37 3.05 -11.04
C ILE A 79 -1.50 2.60 -12.49
N ASN A 80 -0.85 1.48 -12.79
CA ASN A 80 -0.94 0.88 -14.11
C ASN A 80 -1.75 -0.41 -13.98
N ALA A 81 -2.99 -0.38 -14.46
CA ALA A 81 -3.88 -1.53 -14.38
C ALA A 81 -3.91 -2.24 -15.72
N TYR A 82 -3.87 -3.57 -15.68
CA TYR A 82 -3.92 -4.38 -16.88
C TYR A 82 -4.63 -5.68 -16.58
N ARG A 83 -5.07 -6.37 -17.62
CA ARG A 83 -5.74 -7.64 -17.41
C ARG A 83 -4.87 -8.78 -17.89
N ARG A 84 -5.01 -9.90 -17.21
CA ARG A 84 -4.31 -11.12 -17.49
C ARG A 84 -5.35 -12.23 -17.64
N TYR A 85 -5.24 -13.02 -18.68
CA TYR A 85 -6.18 -14.13 -18.86
C TYR A 85 -5.69 -15.35 -18.08
N ASN A 86 -6.57 -15.92 -17.28
CA ASN A 86 -6.25 -17.12 -16.51
C ASN A 86 -6.85 -18.32 -17.23
N LEU A 87 -5.99 -19.19 -17.77
CA LEU A 87 -6.43 -20.33 -18.53
C LEU A 87 -7.16 -21.36 -17.70
N ASP A 88 -6.78 -21.52 -16.44
CA ASP A 88 -7.39 -22.53 -15.58
C ASP A 88 -8.85 -22.22 -15.27
N TYR A 89 -9.20 -20.95 -15.16
CA TYR A 89 -10.54 -20.54 -14.83
C TYR A 89 -11.25 -19.89 -16.02
N GLU A 90 -10.56 -19.75 -17.15
CA GLU A 90 -11.12 -19.18 -18.39
C GLU A 90 -11.75 -17.81 -18.14
N GLU A 91 -11.05 -16.96 -17.40
CA GLU A 91 -11.53 -15.62 -17.13
C GLU A 91 -10.37 -14.65 -17.02
N TYR A 92 -10.69 -13.36 -17.11
CA TYR A 92 -9.69 -12.29 -16.95
C TYR A 92 -9.59 -11.88 -15.51
N VAL A 93 -8.36 -11.62 -15.08
CA VAL A 93 -8.05 -11.05 -13.77
C VAL A 93 -7.39 -9.70 -14.00
N TYR A 94 -7.76 -8.71 -13.22
CA TYR A 94 -7.18 -7.38 -13.34
C TYR A 94 -6.07 -7.23 -12.32
N ASP A 95 -4.85 -7.12 -12.83
CA ASP A 95 -3.66 -6.90 -12.02
C ASP A 95 -3.32 -5.42 -12.06
N LYS A 96 -2.49 -4.96 -11.14
CA LYS A 96 -2.03 -3.58 -11.20
C LYS A 96 -0.64 -3.45 -10.63
N ASP A 97 0.07 -2.42 -11.11
CA ASP A 97 1.32 -1.98 -10.55
C ASP A 97 1.08 -0.62 -9.91
N VAL A 98 1.61 -0.42 -8.73
CA VAL A 98 1.64 0.90 -8.08
C VAL A 98 3.07 1.38 -8.13
N ILE A 99 3.31 2.47 -8.84
CA ILE A 99 4.64 2.96 -9.12
C ILE A 99 4.85 4.28 -8.40
N TYR A 100 5.80 4.30 -7.48
CA TYR A 100 6.20 5.53 -6.80
C TYR A 100 7.39 6.13 -7.51
N SER A 101 7.41 7.44 -7.63
CA SER A 101 8.51 8.15 -8.30
C SER A 101 8.59 9.58 -7.79
N ASN A 102 9.69 10.24 -8.11
CA ASN A 102 9.81 11.69 -7.91
C ASN A 102 9.69 12.09 -6.45
N ILE A 103 10.56 11.55 -5.62
CA ILE A 103 10.56 11.86 -4.18
C ILE A 103 10.96 13.31 -3.95
N ILE A 104 10.22 14.00 -3.09
CA ILE A 104 10.53 15.35 -2.67
C ILE A 104 10.41 15.39 -1.14
N PRO A 105 11.47 15.77 -0.41
CA PRO A 105 11.36 15.96 1.03
C PRO A 105 10.42 17.13 1.32
N VAL A 106 9.61 16.99 2.36
CA VAL A 106 8.70 18.04 2.78
C VAL A 106 8.82 18.22 4.29
N ASN A 107 8.40 19.37 4.79
CA ASN A 107 8.46 19.62 6.23
C ASN A 107 7.18 19.16 6.92
N GLU A 108 7.19 19.22 8.25
CA GLU A 108 6.06 18.74 9.02
C GLU A 108 4.81 19.59 8.80
N ASP A 109 4.95 20.89 8.58
CA ASP A 109 3.79 21.75 8.32
C ASP A 109 3.09 21.34 7.04
N TYR A 110 3.84 21.02 5.99
CA TYR A 110 3.28 20.50 4.76
C TYR A 110 2.57 19.18 5.00
N ALA A 111 3.20 18.29 5.76
CA ALA A 111 2.63 16.99 6.07
C ALA A 111 1.31 17.13 6.83
N LYS A 112 1.26 18.00 7.85
CA LYS A 112 0.04 18.24 8.61
C LYS A 112 -1.09 18.73 7.71
N ARG A 113 -0.81 19.73 6.87
CA ARG A 113 -1.85 20.24 5.97
C ARG A 113 -2.37 19.17 5.04
N THR A 114 -1.45 18.37 4.50
CA THR A 114 -1.82 17.33 3.55
C THR A 114 -2.66 16.23 4.22
N VAL A 115 -2.24 15.76 5.39
CA VAL A 115 -3.00 14.75 6.11
C VAL A 115 -4.37 15.29 6.50
N GLY A 116 -4.44 16.53 6.99
CA GLY A 116 -5.72 17.13 7.37
C GLY A 116 -6.68 17.29 6.20
N GLU A 117 -6.14 17.49 5.00
CA GLU A 117 -6.97 17.64 3.81
C GLU A 117 -7.52 16.30 3.32
N TYR A 118 -6.71 15.25 3.34
CA TYR A 118 -7.07 14.00 2.69
C TYR A 118 -7.47 12.87 3.63
N ASP A 119 -7.17 12.96 4.92
CA ASP A 119 -7.52 11.92 5.88
C ASP A 119 -7.65 12.53 7.29
N VAL A 120 -8.83 13.04 7.57
CA VAL A 120 -9.12 13.70 8.86
C VAL A 120 -8.91 12.75 10.03
N GLN A 121 -9.30 11.49 9.87
CA GLN A 121 -9.14 10.52 10.95
C GLN A 121 -7.68 10.29 11.29
N LYS A 122 -6.84 10.16 10.28
CA LYS A 122 -5.40 10.00 10.47
C LYS A 122 -4.80 11.24 11.14
N TYR A 123 -5.25 12.44 10.75
CA TYR A 123 -4.80 13.67 11.37
C TYR A 123 -5.10 13.67 12.87
N LEU A 124 -6.33 13.28 13.23
CA LEU A 124 -6.72 13.25 14.65
C LEU A 124 -5.92 12.20 15.44
N GLU A 125 -5.58 11.08 14.81
CA GLU A 125 -4.73 10.07 15.46
C GLU A 125 -3.33 10.61 15.75
N MET A 126 -2.79 11.42 14.84
CA MET A 126 -1.41 11.89 14.96
C MET A 126 -1.30 13.19 15.75
N TRP A 127 -2.24 14.11 15.58
CA TRP A 127 -2.15 15.47 16.15
C TRP A 127 -3.46 15.92 16.78
N GLY A 128 -4.32 15.00 17.19
CA GLY A 128 -5.64 15.36 17.72
C GLY A 128 -5.59 16.25 18.95
N ASP A 129 -4.53 16.13 19.75
CA ASP A 129 -4.39 16.95 20.96
C ASP A 129 -4.22 18.44 20.66
N GLU A 130 -3.86 18.78 19.43
CA GLU A 130 -3.66 20.16 19.02
C GLU A 130 -4.90 20.77 18.37
N VAL A 131 -5.98 20.00 18.20
CA VAL A 131 -7.15 20.42 17.45
C VAL A 131 -8.24 20.94 18.37
N GLU A 132 -8.85 22.06 18.00
CA GLU A 132 -10.03 22.61 18.67
C GLU A 132 -11.17 22.65 17.67
N GLU A 133 -12.37 22.49 18.16
CA GLU A 133 -13.54 22.60 17.29
C GLU A 133 -13.78 24.04 16.91
N ALA A 134 -14.18 24.26 15.68
CA ALA A 134 -14.43 25.61 15.15
C ALA A 134 -15.68 26.25 15.73
#